data_eb2a3e58ab5d3fca54514f39be080e30
#
_entry.id   eb2a3e58ab5d3fca54514f39be080e30
#
_cell.length_a   1.000
_cell.length_b   1.000
_cell.length_c   1.000
_cell.angle_alpha   90.00
_cell.angle_beta   90.00
_cell.angle_gamma   90.00
#
_symmetry.space_group_name_H-M   'P 1'
#
loop_
_entity.id
_entity.type
_entity.pdbx_description
1 polymer ?
#
loop_
_entity_poly.entity_id
_entity_poly.type
_entity_poly.pdbx_seq_one_letter_code
_entity_poly.pdbx_strand_id
1 'polypeptide(L)'
;MGALHRALCIADPAFYVYVDFKESTETMSELCDLTATQLRQMIGRKDISPVELVDACIERVEMVDPQLNAMVTKSYERARAEARDAEKSVLDGDELGLLHGLPVGIKDLDATAGIRTTSGSQLYADHIPTQDQGVVANIRGAGGIILGKTNTPEFGAGANTRNLVFGATGNPFDPVKTCGGSSGGSAVALATGMVPLASGSDYGGSLRTPASFCGVVGIRPSPGVVAAEGNPVGLLPFSVLGPMGR
;
A
#
# COMPACT_ATOMS: atom_id res chain seq x y z
N MET A 1 -13.16 -4.77 35.31
CA MET A 1 -12.01 -3.87 35.33
C MET A 1 -11.64 -3.57 33.89
N GLY A 2 -11.78 -2.39 33.55
CA GLY A 2 -11.98 -1.62 32.38
C GLY A 2 -11.10 -1.90 31.16
N ALA A 3 -11.75 -2.18 30.04
CA ALA A 3 -11.16 -2.09 28.71
C ALA A 3 -10.97 -0.61 28.36
N LEU A 4 -9.72 -0.20 28.10
CA LEU A 4 -9.41 1.15 27.61
C LEU A 4 -9.85 1.24 26.13
N HIS A 5 -10.93 1.93 25.90
CA HIS A 5 -11.37 2.31 24.55
C HIS A 5 -10.45 3.45 24.07
N ARG A 6 -9.62 3.20 23.05
CA ARG A 6 -8.96 4.27 22.29
C ARG A 6 -9.90 4.69 21.16
N ALA A 7 -10.58 5.81 21.36
CA ALA A 7 -11.36 6.45 20.32
C ALA A 7 -10.41 7.18 19.35
N LEU A 8 -10.51 6.88 18.05
CA LEU A 8 -9.99 7.75 17.01
C LEU A 8 -10.81 9.05 17.04
N CYS A 9 -10.21 10.16 17.39
CA CYS A 9 -10.88 11.44 17.49
C CYS A 9 -11.13 11.99 16.08
N ILE A 10 -12.33 11.78 15.53
CA ILE A 10 -12.82 12.52 14.37
C ILE A 10 -13.70 13.65 14.90
N ALA A 11 -13.44 14.86 14.43
CA ALA A 11 -13.96 16.10 14.99
C ALA A 11 -15.44 16.41 14.70
N ASP A 12 -16.32 15.40 14.60
CA ASP A 12 -17.78 15.61 14.52
C ASP A 12 -18.52 14.51 15.30
N PRO A 13 -19.28 14.84 16.34
CA PRO A 13 -19.98 13.85 17.16
C PRO A 13 -21.16 13.15 16.46
N ALA A 14 -21.52 13.52 15.24
CA ALA A 14 -22.62 12.92 14.47
C ALA A 14 -22.23 11.65 13.68
N PHE A 15 -20.94 11.27 13.63
CA PHE A 15 -20.46 10.13 12.87
C PHE A 15 -19.77 9.05 13.72
N TYR A 16 -20.40 8.66 14.83
CA TYR A 16 -19.97 7.44 15.53
C TYR A 16 -20.65 6.23 14.88
N VAL A 17 -19.92 5.55 13.99
CA VAL A 17 -20.30 4.19 13.60
C VAL A 17 -19.77 3.25 14.69
N TYR A 18 -20.62 2.82 15.59
CA TYR A 18 -20.33 1.71 16.49
C TYR A 18 -20.37 0.41 15.69
N VAL A 19 -19.21 -0.19 15.43
CA VAL A 19 -19.14 -1.55 14.91
C VAL A 19 -18.85 -2.47 16.09
N ASP A 20 -19.82 -3.30 16.41
CA ASP A 20 -19.70 -4.32 17.47
C ASP A 20 -18.92 -5.50 16.88
N PHE A 21 -17.64 -5.64 17.21
CA PHE A 21 -16.76 -6.67 16.70
C PHE A 21 -16.78 -7.89 17.62
N LYS A 22 -17.00 -9.08 17.06
CA LYS A 22 -16.74 -10.36 17.75
C LYS A 22 -15.23 -10.54 17.98
N GLU A 23 -14.82 -11.18 19.07
CA GLU A 23 -13.43 -11.33 19.56
C GLU A 23 -12.38 -11.75 18.49
N SER A 24 -12.77 -12.49 17.44
CA SER A 24 -11.85 -12.89 16.35
C SER A 24 -11.52 -11.77 15.37
N THR A 25 -12.36 -10.74 15.26
CA THR A 25 -12.16 -9.56 14.40
C THR A 25 -11.32 -8.49 15.10
N GLU A 26 -11.30 -8.42 16.41
CA GLU A 26 -10.47 -7.47 17.15
C GLU A 26 -8.98 -7.75 16.96
N THR A 27 -8.53 -9.02 17.07
CA THR A 27 -7.12 -9.42 16.91
C THR A 27 -6.60 -9.16 15.48
N MET A 28 -7.39 -9.41 14.45
CA MET A 28 -6.99 -9.17 13.05
C MET A 28 -6.93 -7.67 12.72
N SER A 29 -7.83 -6.88 13.30
CA SER A 29 -7.79 -5.41 13.16
C SER A 29 -6.53 -4.82 13.81
N GLU A 30 -6.07 -5.37 14.93
CA GLU A 30 -4.87 -4.92 15.63
C GLU A 30 -3.58 -5.12 14.82
N LEU A 31 -3.45 -6.20 14.02
CA LEU A 31 -2.29 -6.42 13.15
C LEU A 31 -2.12 -5.29 12.14
N CYS A 32 -3.22 -4.80 11.58
CA CYS A 32 -3.20 -3.70 10.62
C CYS A 32 -2.75 -2.37 11.23
N ASP A 33 -2.65 -2.24 12.53
CA ASP A 33 -2.23 -1.03 13.23
C ASP A 33 -0.75 -1.06 13.65
N LEU A 34 -0.08 -2.21 13.49
CA LEU A 34 1.34 -2.37 13.78
C LEU A 34 2.22 -1.83 12.65
N THR A 35 3.45 -1.43 13.02
CA THR A 35 4.45 -1.02 12.03
C THR A 35 4.99 -2.21 11.23
N ALA A 36 5.47 -1.96 10.01
CA ALA A 36 6.12 -2.99 9.18
C ALA A 36 7.27 -3.71 9.91
N THR A 37 8.03 -2.98 10.73
CA THR A 37 9.13 -3.55 11.52
C THR A 37 8.62 -4.53 12.58
N GLN A 38 7.56 -4.17 13.31
CA GLN A 38 6.95 -5.06 14.29
C GLN A 38 6.39 -6.32 13.63
N LEU A 39 5.62 -6.14 12.55
CA LEU A 39 5.05 -7.25 11.79
C LEU A 39 6.13 -8.20 11.25
N ARG A 40 7.20 -7.65 10.66
CA ARG A 40 8.33 -8.46 10.16
C ARG A 40 9.02 -9.23 11.28
N GLN A 41 9.18 -8.64 12.47
CA GLN A 41 9.74 -9.32 13.64
C GLN A 41 8.81 -10.43 14.14
N MET A 42 7.50 -10.18 14.21
CA MET A 42 6.51 -11.18 14.65
C MET A 42 6.47 -12.38 13.69
N ILE A 43 6.53 -12.16 12.38
CA ILE A 43 6.66 -13.23 11.37
C ILE A 43 7.93 -14.04 11.63
N GLY A 44 9.08 -13.39 11.83
CA GLY A 44 10.35 -14.06 12.07
C GLY A 44 10.39 -14.88 13.37
N ARG A 45 9.60 -14.49 14.37
CA ARG A 45 9.44 -15.22 15.66
C ARG A 45 8.35 -16.28 15.61
N LYS A 46 7.60 -16.36 14.50
CA LYS A 46 6.42 -17.23 14.36
C LYS A 46 5.26 -16.83 15.31
N ASP A 47 5.21 -15.57 15.74
CA ASP A 47 4.12 -15.03 16.55
C ASP A 47 2.85 -14.81 15.71
N ILE A 48 3.03 -14.52 14.41
CA ILE A 48 1.99 -14.47 13.38
C ILE A 48 2.49 -15.12 12.09
N SER A 49 1.57 -15.63 11.28
CA SER A 49 1.90 -16.10 9.94
C SER A 49 1.75 -15.00 8.87
N PRO A 50 2.48 -15.10 7.74
CA PRO A 50 2.22 -14.28 6.56
C PRO A 50 0.79 -14.38 6.05
N VAL A 51 0.14 -15.54 6.19
CA VAL A 51 -1.26 -15.75 5.77
C VAL A 51 -2.22 -14.93 6.62
N GLU A 52 -2.09 -15.00 7.96
CA GLU A 52 -2.91 -14.20 8.88
C GLU A 52 -2.78 -12.70 8.59
N LEU A 53 -1.55 -12.22 8.35
CA LEU A 53 -1.32 -10.81 8.05
C LEU A 53 -1.92 -10.38 6.71
N VAL A 54 -1.77 -11.20 5.66
CA VAL A 54 -2.36 -10.89 4.33
C VAL A 54 -3.88 -10.88 4.42
N ASP A 55 -4.49 -11.84 5.12
CA ASP A 55 -5.95 -11.88 5.30
C ASP A 55 -6.46 -10.70 6.13
N ALA A 56 -5.78 -10.31 7.20
CA ALA A 56 -6.10 -9.11 7.97
C ALA A 56 -6.05 -7.83 7.11
N CYS A 57 -5.03 -7.69 6.26
CA CYS A 57 -4.92 -6.55 5.34
C CYS A 57 -6.04 -6.57 4.28
N ILE A 58 -6.41 -7.74 3.75
CA ILE A 58 -7.52 -7.88 2.80
C ILE A 58 -8.84 -7.45 3.46
N GLU A 59 -9.13 -7.93 4.66
CA GLU A 59 -10.33 -7.52 5.41
C GLU A 59 -10.36 -6.02 5.67
N ARG A 60 -9.21 -5.42 6.04
CA ARG A 60 -9.10 -3.97 6.22
C ARG A 60 -9.37 -3.22 4.91
N VAL A 61 -8.85 -3.67 3.77
CA VAL A 61 -9.15 -3.07 2.46
C VAL A 61 -10.64 -3.16 2.15
N GLU A 62 -11.26 -4.33 2.30
CA GLU A 62 -12.69 -4.51 2.00
C GLU A 62 -13.59 -3.65 2.89
N MET A 63 -13.16 -3.38 4.13
CA MET A 63 -13.90 -2.57 5.08
C MET A 63 -13.84 -1.07 4.77
N VAL A 64 -12.65 -0.53 4.45
CA VAL A 64 -12.44 0.92 4.42
C VAL A 64 -12.29 1.50 3.01
N ASP A 65 -11.79 0.72 2.05
CA ASP A 65 -11.51 1.20 0.69
C ASP A 65 -12.76 1.59 -0.14
N PRO A 66 -13.95 1.01 0.06
CA PRO A 66 -15.15 1.43 -0.67
C PRO A 66 -15.48 2.92 -0.54
N GLN A 67 -15.09 3.57 0.55
CA GLN A 67 -15.28 5.00 0.77
C GLN A 67 -14.11 5.87 0.31
N LEU A 68 -12.93 5.26 0.11
CA LEU A 68 -11.67 5.96 -0.11
C LEU A 68 -11.10 5.78 -1.51
N ASN A 69 -11.32 4.62 -2.13
CA ASN A 69 -10.84 4.30 -3.48
C ASN A 69 -9.31 4.44 -3.62
N ALA A 70 -8.58 3.84 -2.69
CA ALA A 70 -7.13 3.87 -2.66
C ALA A 70 -6.47 2.67 -3.34
N MET A 71 -7.07 1.45 -3.17
CA MET A 71 -6.57 0.19 -3.73
C MET A 71 -7.39 -0.17 -4.99
N VAL A 72 -6.90 0.18 -6.16
CA VAL A 72 -7.67 0.17 -7.42
C VAL A 72 -7.56 -1.10 -8.26
N THR A 73 -6.53 -1.91 -8.05
CA THR A 73 -6.41 -3.26 -8.61
C THR A 73 -5.98 -4.21 -7.50
N LYS A 74 -6.85 -5.16 -7.16
CA LYS A 74 -6.66 -6.10 -6.07
C LYS A 74 -6.05 -7.40 -6.57
N SER A 75 -5.06 -7.95 -5.86
CA SER A 75 -4.32 -9.17 -6.24
C SER A 75 -4.44 -10.26 -5.17
N TYR A 76 -5.60 -10.41 -4.56
CA TYR A 76 -5.81 -11.19 -3.33
C TYR A 76 -5.48 -12.68 -3.46
N GLU A 77 -5.95 -13.32 -4.54
CA GLU A 77 -5.69 -14.76 -4.75
C GLU A 77 -4.18 -15.04 -4.84
N ARG A 78 -3.47 -14.20 -5.60
CA ARG A 78 -2.02 -14.29 -5.73
C ARG A 78 -1.32 -13.97 -4.42
N ALA A 79 -1.74 -12.93 -3.71
CA ALA A 79 -1.18 -12.54 -2.42
C ALA A 79 -1.32 -13.67 -1.38
N ARG A 80 -2.48 -14.35 -1.34
CA ARG A 80 -2.69 -15.52 -0.48
C ARG A 80 -1.79 -16.71 -0.86
N ALA A 81 -1.56 -16.93 -2.16
CA ALA A 81 -0.65 -17.98 -2.61
C ALA A 81 0.79 -17.66 -2.19
N GLU A 82 1.25 -16.44 -2.46
CA GLU A 82 2.59 -15.95 -2.06
C GLU A 82 2.75 -15.97 -0.52
N ALA A 83 1.68 -15.70 0.25
CA ALA A 83 1.69 -15.77 1.71
C ALA A 83 1.89 -17.20 2.23
N ARG A 84 1.23 -18.19 1.62
CA ARG A 84 1.44 -19.61 1.98
C ARG A 84 2.88 -20.07 1.69
N ASP A 85 3.45 -19.64 0.57
CA ASP A 85 4.85 -19.96 0.24
C ASP A 85 5.80 -19.28 1.25
N ALA A 86 5.52 -18.03 1.62
CA ALA A 86 6.29 -17.31 2.64
C ALA A 86 6.16 -17.96 4.02
N GLU A 87 4.97 -18.40 4.43
CA GLU A 87 4.77 -19.13 5.69
C GLU A 87 5.57 -20.43 5.71
N LYS A 88 5.57 -21.17 4.59
CA LYS A 88 6.36 -22.40 4.47
C LYS A 88 7.85 -22.14 4.69
N SER A 89 8.43 -21.09 4.08
CA SER A 89 9.83 -20.71 4.30
C SER A 89 10.13 -20.38 5.77
N VAL A 90 9.20 -19.71 6.47
CA VAL A 90 9.34 -19.43 7.92
C VAL A 90 9.37 -20.74 8.71
N LEU A 91 8.49 -21.69 8.39
CA LEU A 91 8.40 -22.99 9.10
C LEU A 91 9.62 -23.87 8.84
N ASP A 92 10.12 -23.87 7.61
CA ASP A 92 11.31 -24.64 7.18
C ASP A 92 12.61 -24.05 7.75
N GLY A 93 12.60 -22.81 8.25
CA GLY A 93 13.75 -22.15 8.84
C GLY A 93 14.70 -21.55 7.80
N ASP A 94 14.18 -21.19 6.64
CA ASP A 94 14.94 -20.53 5.58
C ASP A 94 15.45 -19.15 6.00
N GLU A 95 16.46 -18.62 5.30
CA GLU A 95 16.87 -17.24 5.44
C GLU A 95 15.80 -16.31 4.88
N LEU A 96 15.25 -15.44 5.74
CA LEU A 96 14.13 -14.60 5.40
C LEU A 96 14.59 -13.21 4.94
N GLY A 97 14.10 -12.77 3.78
CA GLY A 97 14.32 -11.42 3.26
C GLY A 97 13.80 -10.30 4.19
N LEU A 98 14.25 -9.08 3.95
CA LEU A 98 13.89 -7.91 4.79
C LEU A 98 12.39 -7.62 4.81
N LEU A 99 11.69 -7.88 3.71
CA LEU A 99 10.25 -7.64 3.57
C LEU A 99 9.43 -8.93 3.64
N HIS A 100 10.05 -10.05 4.05
CA HIS A 100 9.45 -11.38 3.98
C HIS A 100 8.08 -11.43 4.65
N GLY A 101 7.06 -11.80 3.88
CA GLY A 101 5.68 -11.97 4.34
C GLY A 101 4.89 -10.66 4.52
N LEU A 102 5.50 -9.48 4.28
CA LEU A 102 4.80 -8.20 4.43
C LEU A 102 3.97 -7.85 3.20
N PRO A 103 2.66 -7.53 3.34
CA PRO A 103 1.84 -6.98 2.28
C PRO A 103 2.33 -5.59 1.84
N VAL A 104 2.41 -5.35 0.53
CA VAL A 104 2.89 -4.09 -0.06
C VAL A 104 1.90 -3.58 -1.10
N GLY A 105 1.57 -2.29 -1.04
CA GLY A 105 0.83 -1.58 -2.08
C GLY A 105 1.79 -1.02 -3.13
N ILE A 106 1.52 -1.27 -4.40
CA ILE A 106 2.34 -0.79 -5.51
C ILE A 106 1.61 0.32 -6.25
N LYS A 107 2.23 1.50 -6.39
CA LYS A 107 1.65 2.60 -7.15
C LYS A 107 1.31 2.15 -8.58
N ASP A 108 0.17 2.56 -9.10
CA ASP A 108 -0.32 2.13 -10.43
C ASP A 108 0.42 2.79 -11.62
N LEU A 109 1.64 3.23 -11.38
CA LEU A 109 2.63 3.61 -12.40
C LEU A 109 3.70 2.53 -12.61
N ASP A 110 3.96 1.72 -11.57
CA ASP A 110 5.06 0.78 -11.55
C ASP A 110 4.61 -0.55 -12.18
N ALA A 111 5.19 -0.92 -13.31
CA ALA A 111 4.84 -2.16 -14.01
C ALA A 111 5.00 -3.36 -13.07
N THR A 112 3.94 -4.16 -12.97
CA THR A 112 3.87 -5.33 -12.08
C THR A 112 3.41 -6.54 -12.87
N ALA A 113 4.29 -7.50 -13.07
CA ALA A 113 4.03 -8.69 -13.91
C ALA A 113 2.77 -9.44 -13.45
N GLY A 114 1.86 -9.65 -14.39
CA GLY A 114 0.61 -10.37 -14.16
C GLY A 114 -0.45 -9.61 -13.35
N ILE A 115 -0.21 -8.35 -13.00
CA ILE A 115 -1.17 -7.49 -12.29
C ILE A 115 -1.49 -6.28 -13.15
N ARG A 116 -2.77 -6.03 -13.43
CA ARG A 116 -3.26 -4.90 -14.21
C ARG A 116 -2.62 -3.60 -13.68
N THR A 117 -1.98 -2.85 -14.60
CA THR A 117 -1.26 -1.60 -14.31
C THR A 117 -1.66 -0.57 -15.36
N THR A 118 -2.47 0.40 -14.96
CA THR A 118 -3.16 1.30 -15.91
C THR A 118 -2.47 2.65 -16.09
N SER A 119 -1.56 3.02 -15.20
CA SER A 119 -1.02 4.38 -15.09
C SER A 119 -2.11 5.45 -14.94
N GLY A 120 -3.30 5.08 -14.43
CA GLY A 120 -4.45 5.97 -14.32
C GLY A 120 -5.02 6.43 -15.67
N SER A 121 -4.62 5.80 -16.79
CA SER A 121 -4.99 6.20 -18.15
C SER A 121 -5.93 5.19 -18.80
N GLN A 122 -6.95 5.70 -19.49
CA GLN A 122 -7.85 4.86 -20.29
C GLN A 122 -7.12 4.14 -21.44
N LEU A 123 -5.98 4.65 -21.89
CA LEU A 123 -5.14 3.99 -22.91
C LEU A 123 -4.56 2.66 -22.43
N TYR A 124 -4.40 2.51 -21.13
CA TYR A 124 -3.84 1.32 -20.48
C TYR A 124 -4.84 0.64 -19.54
N ALA A 125 -6.15 0.92 -19.72
CA ALA A 125 -7.19 0.45 -18.81
C ALA A 125 -7.15 -1.07 -18.56
N ASP A 126 -6.76 -1.86 -19.54
CA ASP A 126 -6.69 -3.32 -19.47
C ASP A 126 -5.26 -3.86 -19.59
N HIS A 127 -4.26 -2.98 -19.47
CA HIS A 127 -2.86 -3.38 -19.63
C HIS A 127 -2.38 -4.24 -18.45
N ILE A 128 -1.82 -5.41 -18.78
CA ILE A 128 -1.18 -6.31 -17.82
C ILE A 128 0.29 -6.48 -18.22
N PRO A 129 1.24 -5.91 -17.48
CA PRO A 129 2.67 -6.07 -17.76
C PRO A 129 3.11 -7.54 -17.69
N THR A 130 4.08 -7.90 -18.52
CA THR A 130 4.70 -9.24 -18.53
C THR A 130 5.97 -9.30 -17.67
N GLN A 131 6.49 -8.15 -17.25
CA GLN A 131 7.70 -8.03 -16.43
C GLN A 131 7.48 -7.03 -15.30
N ASP A 132 8.12 -7.30 -14.17
CA ASP A 132 8.19 -6.35 -13.07
C ASP A 132 9.17 -5.22 -13.39
N GLN A 133 8.82 -3.98 -13.04
CA GLN A 133 9.79 -2.90 -12.94
C GLN A 133 10.77 -3.20 -11.81
N GLY A 134 12.02 -2.70 -11.90
CA GLY A 134 13.08 -3.05 -10.96
C GLY A 134 12.74 -2.85 -9.48
N VAL A 135 12.01 -1.78 -9.13
CA VAL A 135 11.54 -1.58 -7.75
C VAL A 135 10.59 -2.70 -7.30
N VAL A 136 9.71 -3.17 -8.17
CA VAL A 136 8.76 -4.25 -7.88
C VAL A 136 9.49 -5.58 -7.76
N ALA A 137 10.43 -5.86 -8.67
CA ALA A 137 11.29 -7.04 -8.62
C ALA A 137 12.11 -7.09 -7.31
N ASN A 138 12.65 -5.95 -6.87
CA ASN A 138 13.39 -5.85 -5.61
C ASN A 138 12.49 -6.07 -4.38
N ILE A 139 11.26 -5.56 -4.38
CA ILE A 139 10.27 -5.82 -3.31
C ILE A 139 9.96 -7.32 -3.21
N ARG A 140 9.69 -7.98 -4.35
CA ARG A 140 9.46 -9.44 -4.39
C ARG A 140 10.70 -10.21 -3.95
N GLY A 141 11.88 -9.83 -4.46
CA GLY A 141 13.16 -10.46 -4.10
C GLY A 141 13.49 -10.34 -2.61
N ALA A 142 13.00 -9.29 -1.95
CA ALA A 142 13.09 -9.13 -0.49
C ALA A 142 11.99 -9.88 0.27
N GLY A 143 11.10 -10.61 -0.41
CA GLY A 143 10.02 -11.41 0.17
C GLY A 143 8.72 -10.63 0.43
N GLY A 144 8.58 -9.42 -0.11
CA GLY A 144 7.34 -8.64 -0.03
C GLY A 144 6.22 -9.22 -0.90
N ILE A 145 5.00 -9.21 -0.39
CA ILE A 145 3.79 -9.75 -1.03
C ILE A 145 2.98 -8.60 -1.61
N ILE A 146 2.74 -8.59 -2.93
CA ILE A 146 2.00 -7.50 -3.56
C ILE A 146 0.50 -7.70 -3.37
N LEU A 147 -0.11 -6.86 -2.53
CA LEU A 147 -1.55 -6.91 -2.24
C LEU A 147 -2.39 -6.33 -3.39
N GLY A 148 -1.87 -5.32 -4.08
CA GLY A 148 -2.55 -4.67 -5.19
C GLY A 148 -1.88 -3.39 -5.64
N LYS A 149 -2.59 -2.67 -6.54
CA LYS A 149 -2.16 -1.37 -7.08
C LYS A 149 -2.89 -0.23 -6.39
N THR A 150 -2.14 0.82 -6.05
CA THR A 150 -2.67 2.01 -5.41
C THR A 150 -2.90 3.13 -6.43
N ASN A 151 -3.98 3.90 -6.24
CA ASN A 151 -4.43 4.92 -7.18
C ASN A 151 -3.43 6.07 -7.39
N THR A 152 -3.45 6.63 -8.58
CA THR A 152 -2.59 7.74 -9.03
C THR A 152 -3.36 8.62 -10.03
N PRO A 153 -3.08 9.91 -10.21
CA PRO A 153 -3.55 10.63 -11.38
C PRO A 153 -2.94 10.06 -12.67
N GLU A 154 -3.56 10.32 -13.80
CA GLU A 154 -3.09 9.83 -15.11
C GLU A 154 -1.62 10.15 -15.33
N PHE A 155 -0.80 9.12 -15.62
CA PHE A 155 0.66 9.16 -15.77
C PHE A 155 1.40 9.80 -14.58
N GLY A 156 0.78 9.86 -13.41
CA GLY A 156 1.34 10.54 -12.25
C GLY A 156 1.37 12.07 -12.38
N ALA A 157 0.73 12.62 -13.40
CA ALA A 157 0.73 14.04 -13.70
C ALA A 157 -0.40 14.75 -12.95
N GLY A 158 -0.11 15.26 -11.75
CA GLY A 158 -1.07 16.03 -10.96
C GLY A 158 -0.82 15.96 -9.46
N ALA A 159 -1.29 16.98 -8.76
CA ALA A 159 -1.19 17.10 -7.31
C ALA A 159 -2.39 16.49 -6.56
N ASN A 160 -3.39 15.98 -7.30
CA ASN A 160 -4.57 15.33 -6.76
C ASN A 160 -4.73 13.96 -7.38
N THR A 161 -5.02 12.95 -6.55
CA THR A 161 -5.16 11.56 -7.00
C THR A 161 -6.57 11.32 -7.52
N ARG A 162 -6.73 11.54 -8.85
CA ARG A 162 -7.96 11.25 -9.59
C ARG A 162 -7.63 10.94 -11.05
N ASN A 163 -8.39 10.04 -11.65
CA ASN A 163 -8.28 9.70 -13.07
C ASN A 163 -9.63 9.21 -13.63
N LEU A 164 -9.68 8.97 -14.94
CA LEU A 164 -10.91 8.54 -15.64
C LEU A 164 -11.12 7.01 -15.61
N VAL A 165 -10.15 6.24 -15.13
CA VAL A 165 -10.27 4.77 -15.01
C VAL A 165 -10.95 4.38 -13.72
N PHE A 166 -10.54 5.01 -12.60
CA PHE A 166 -10.93 4.61 -11.24
C PHE A 166 -11.66 5.70 -10.46
N GLY A 167 -11.61 6.95 -10.92
CA GLY A 167 -12.14 8.08 -10.15
C GLY A 167 -11.12 8.68 -9.18
N ALA A 168 -11.62 9.35 -8.15
CA ALA A 168 -10.83 10.05 -7.15
C ALA A 168 -10.59 9.18 -5.91
N THR A 169 -9.43 9.38 -5.26
CA THR A 169 -9.14 8.87 -3.92
C THR A 169 -9.42 9.95 -2.89
N GLY A 170 -10.23 9.62 -1.90
CA GLY A 170 -10.56 10.49 -0.77
C GLY A 170 -9.45 10.57 0.28
N ASN A 171 -9.41 11.66 1.04
CA ASN A 171 -8.50 11.80 2.17
C ASN A 171 -8.95 10.91 3.34
N PRO A 172 -8.05 10.22 4.08
CA PRO A 172 -8.44 9.30 5.14
C PRO A 172 -9.13 9.98 6.34
N PHE A 173 -8.94 11.29 6.53
CA PHE A 173 -9.57 12.05 7.62
C PHE A 173 -10.88 12.74 7.19
N ASP A 174 -11.05 12.98 5.88
CA ASP A 174 -12.24 13.59 5.30
C ASP A 174 -12.35 13.17 3.83
N PRO A 175 -13.14 12.12 3.50
CA PRO A 175 -13.19 11.54 2.16
C PRO A 175 -13.63 12.48 1.03
N VAL A 176 -14.24 13.64 1.34
CA VAL A 176 -14.62 14.64 0.33
C VAL A 176 -13.46 15.56 -0.05
N LYS A 177 -12.38 15.54 0.72
CA LYS A 177 -11.16 16.29 0.46
C LYS A 177 -10.14 15.49 -0.32
N THR A 178 -9.18 16.19 -0.93
CA THR A 178 -8.06 15.55 -1.61
C THR A 178 -7.09 14.93 -0.63
N CYS A 179 -6.58 13.73 -0.97
CA CYS A 179 -5.46 13.09 -0.28
C CYS A 179 -4.08 13.58 -0.79
N GLY A 180 -4.08 14.57 -1.69
CA GLY A 180 -2.87 14.95 -2.41
C GLY A 180 -2.53 13.97 -3.54
N GLY A 181 -1.34 14.09 -4.09
CA GLY A 181 -0.87 13.27 -5.21
C GLY A 181 0.61 13.56 -5.56
N SER A 182 1.13 12.75 -6.46
CA SER A 182 0.45 11.71 -7.26
C SER A 182 0.39 10.32 -6.58
N SER A 183 1.10 10.06 -5.45
CA SER A 183 1.05 8.78 -4.72
C SER A 183 -0.04 8.77 -3.64
N GLY A 184 -1.22 9.37 -3.92
CA GLY A 184 -2.28 9.52 -2.94
C GLY A 184 -2.91 8.19 -2.53
N GLY A 185 -3.13 7.27 -3.45
CA GLY A 185 -3.63 5.93 -3.11
C GLY A 185 -2.70 5.19 -2.14
N SER A 186 -1.38 5.28 -2.34
CA SER A 186 -0.39 4.71 -1.42
C SER A 186 -0.45 5.35 -0.03
N ALA A 187 -0.54 6.68 0.03
CA ALA A 187 -0.63 7.39 1.31
C ALA A 187 -1.91 7.04 2.08
N VAL A 188 -3.04 6.95 1.39
CA VAL A 188 -4.33 6.57 2.00
C VAL A 188 -4.31 5.13 2.47
N ALA A 189 -3.81 4.20 1.65
CA ALA A 189 -3.71 2.78 2.03
C ALA A 189 -2.85 2.58 3.29
N LEU A 190 -1.77 3.35 3.44
CA LEU A 190 -0.93 3.35 4.65
C LEU A 190 -1.66 3.95 5.86
N ALA A 191 -2.24 5.14 5.70
CA ALA A 191 -2.90 5.86 6.78
C ALA A 191 -4.07 5.07 7.40
N THR A 192 -4.72 4.23 6.60
CA THR A 192 -5.87 3.42 7.01
C THR A 192 -5.52 1.97 7.36
N GLY A 193 -4.24 1.62 7.32
CA GLY A 193 -3.76 0.28 7.68
C GLY A 193 -4.07 -0.82 6.66
N MET A 194 -4.42 -0.46 5.43
CA MET A 194 -4.62 -1.45 4.35
C MET A 194 -3.34 -2.22 4.03
N VAL A 195 -2.19 -1.56 4.14
CA VAL A 195 -0.85 -2.14 3.98
C VAL A 195 0.13 -1.44 4.91
N PRO A 196 1.18 -2.14 5.41
CA PRO A 196 2.23 -1.52 6.21
C PRO A 196 3.27 -0.74 5.41
N LEU A 197 3.42 -1.07 4.12
CA LEU A 197 4.38 -0.47 3.18
C LEU A 197 3.76 -0.22 1.81
N ALA A 198 4.23 0.81 1.12
CA ALA A 198 3.83 1.07 -0.26
C ALA A 198 4.96 1.71 -1.08
N SER A 199 4.90 1.54 -2.42
CA SER A 199 5.73 2.30 -3.35
C SER A 199 5.09 3.64 -3.69
N GLY A 200 5.92 4.59 -4.09
CA GLY A 200 5.50 5.86 -4.65
C GLY A 200 6.55 6.46 -5.57
N SER A 201 6.24 7.60 -6.16
CA SER A 201 7.18 8.35 -6.98
C SER A 201 7.11 9.84 -6.69
N ASP A 202 8.18 10.57 -6.96
CA ASP A 202 8.24 12.02 -6.68
C ASP A 202 9.01 12.74 -7.78
N TYR A 203 8.30 13.54 -8.56
CA TYR A 203 8.89 14.52 -9.47
C TYR A 203 8.86 15.92 -8.85
N GLY A 204 7.69 16.35 -8.39
CA GLY A 204 7.44 17.67 -7.82
C GLY A 204 6.79 17.64 -6.43
N GLY A 205 7.01 16.57 -5.62
CA GLY A 205 6.42 16.41 -4.30
C GLY A 205 5.51 15.18 -4.16
N SER A 206 5.46 14.32 -5.17
CA SER A 206 4.43 13.25 -5.23
C SER A 206 4.60 12.09 -4.23
N LEU A 207 5.70 12.00 -3.48
CA LEU A 207 5.84 11.21 -2.25
C LEU A 207 5.47 12.05 -1.03
N ARG A 208 6.04 13.24 -0.94
CA ARG A 208 6.00 14.11 0.25
C ARG A 208 4.64 14.77 0.47
N THR A 209 4.02 15.28 -0.60
CA THR A 209 2.71 15.96 -0.52
C THR A 209 1.60 15.02 -0.01
N PRO A 210 1.34 13.83 -0.62
CA PRO A 210 0.32 12.96 -0.09
C PRO A 210 0.68 12.39 1.29
N ALA A 211 1.96 12.16 1.58
CA ALA A 211 2.39 11.74 2.92
C ALA A 211 2.02 12.77 3.98
N SER A 212 2.26 14.06 3.71
CA SER A 212 1.86 15.16 4.59
C SER A 212 0.35 15.25 4.76
N PHE A 213 -0.43 15.08 3.68
CA PHE A 213 -1.89 15.19 3.72
C PHE A 213 -2.58 14.04 4.45
N CYS A 214 -1.93 12.87 4.46
CA CYS A 214 -2.48 11.64 5.04
C CYS A 214 -1.81 11.25 6.38
N GLY A 215 -0.83 12.02 6.88
CA GLY A 215 -0.17 11.76 8.15
C GLY A 215 0.74 10.52 8.15
N VAL A 216 1.38 10.23 7.02
CA VAL A 216 2.29 9.09 6.85
C VAL A 216 3.69 9.54 6.42
N VAL A 217 4.64 8.61 6.33
CA VAL A 217 6.02 8.89 5.89
C VAL A 217 6.14 8.65 4.39
N GLY A 218 6.67 9.63 3.66
CA GLY A 218 7.08 9.50 2.26
C GLY A 218 8.50 10.01 2.09
N ILE A 219 9.39 9.14 1.61
CA ILE A 219 10.82 9.45 1.47
C ILE A 219 11.13 9.68 0.00
N ARG A 220 11.57 10.90 -0.34
CA ARG A 220 12.16 11.18 -1.64
C ARG A 220 13.67 10.87 -1.59
N PRO A 221 14.14 9.76 -2.18
CA PRO A 221 15.56 9.44 -2.23
C PRO A 221 16.29 10.34 -3.25
N SER A 222 17.62 10.32 -3.21
CA SER A 222 18.42 10.88 -4.27
C SER A 222 18.24 10.10 -5.58
N PRO A 223 18.35 10.75 -6.75
CA PRO A 223 18.34 10.06 -8.04
C PRO A 223 19.33 8.89 -8.08
N GLY A 224 18.91 7.75 -8.63
CA GLY A 224 19.75 6.56 -8.77
C GLY A 224 19.81 5.63 -7.56
N VAL A 225 19.24 6.01 -6.40
CA VAL A 225 19.19 5.14 -5.22
C VAL A 225 18.17 4.01 -5.36
N VAL A 226 17.02 4.30 -5.97
CA VAL A 226 15.98 3.31 -6.26
C VAL A 226 15.93 3.05 -7.76
N ALA A 227 15.90 1.78 -8.14
CA ALA A 227 15.80 1.35 -9.53
C ALA A 227 14.56 1.94 -10.21
N ALA A 228 14.74 2.58 -11.36
CA ALA A 228 13.72 3.29 -12.11
C ALA A 228 13.90 3.08 -13.63
N GLU A 229 14.06 1.82 -14.04
CA GLU A 229 14.22 1.44 -15.44
C GLU A 229 12.93 1.74 -16.23
N GLY A 230 13.09 1.99 -17.54
CA GLY A 230 11.96 2.23 -18.43
C GLY A 230 11.42 3.65 -18.40
N ASN A 231 12.04 4.55 -17.65
CA ASN A 231 11.74 5.97 -17.78
C ASN A 231 12.30 6.46 -19.13
N PRO A 232 11.47 6.82 -20.12
CA PRO A 232 11.93 7.24 -21.46
C PRO A 232 12.82 8.48 -21.42
N VAL A 233 12.85 9.18 -20.29
CA VAL A 233 13.68 10.35 -20.02
C VAL A 233 14.63 10.02 -18.86
N GLY A 234 15.22 8.84 -18.86
CA GLY A 234 16.03 8.25 -17.77
C GLY A 234 17.25 9.08 -17.31
N LEU A 235 17.50 10.21 -17.93
CA LEU A 235 18.51 11.19 -17.51
C LEU A 235 17.92 12.41 -16.80
N LEU A 236 16.59 12.51 -16.62
CA LEU A 236 16.04 13.59 -15.83
C LEU A 236 16.16 13.25 -14.34
N PRO A 237 17.00 13.98 -13.59
CA PRO A 237 17.28 13.70 -12.18
C PRO A 237 16.11 14.09 -11.28
N PHE A 238 14.96 14.47 -11.86
CA PHE A 238 13.82 15.02 -11.11
C PHE A 238 12.80 13.97 -10.68
N SER A 239 12.64 12.89 -11.47
CA SER A 239 11.70 11.81 -11.11
C SER A 239 12.44 10.70 -10.39
N VAL A 240 11.95 10.34 -9.21
CA VAL A 240 12.48 9.24 -8.41
C VAL A 240 11.33 8.34 -7.94
N LEU A 241 11.61 7.05 -7.78
CA LEU A 241 10.77 6.14 -7.01
C LEU A 241 11.24 6.15 -5.56
N GLY A 242 10.33 5.87 -4.63
CA GLY A 242 10.69 5.85 -3.21
C GLY A 242 9.68 5.12 -2.34
N PRO A 243 10.10 4.77 -1.12
CA PRO A 243 9.24 4.08 -0.17
C PRO A 243 8.29 5.05 0.53
N MET A 244 7.12 4.49 0.90
CA MET A 244 6.18 5.10 1.81
C MET A 244 5.83 4.10 2.92
N GLY A 245 5.63 4.61 4.14
CA GLY A 245 5.31 3.81 5.32
C GLY A 245 4.68 4.64 6.44
N ARG A 246 4.36 4.01 7.54
CA ARG A 246 3.84 4.65 8.75
C ARG A 246 4.53 4.12 9.99
#